data_1a2e516d4c0b85b0d7dddb3f8f047363
#
_entry.id   1a2e516d4c0b85b0d7dddb3f8f047363
#
_cell.length_a   1.000
_cell.length_b   1.000
_cell.length_c   1.000
_cell.angle_alpha   90.00
_cell.angle_beta   90.00
_cell.angle_gamma   90.00
#
_symmetry.space_group_name_H-M   'P 1'
#
loop_
_entity.id
_entity.type
_entity.pdbx_description
1 polymer ?
#
loop_
_entity_poly.entity_id
_entity_poly.type
_entity_poly.pdbx_seq_one_letter_code
_entity_poly.pdbx_strand_id
1 'polypeptide(L)'
;IPNLLAARLSANETAAIATLRNIISSQAQFQQGAKADTDNDGTGEYGGFVELSGGGAGRMAATLNPPVLSGAFRVLNAAGEVSRSGYFFRIFLPGAAGVGVGEPQAGYTAALINSDLVETTWCSYAWPVNYGQSGNRTFFTNQGGDVVATENSAYSGTATGPASDAAFKPADAGKITGSVAIGVVGVDGQTWKQVN
;
A
#
# COMPACT_ATOMS: atom_id res chain seq x y z
N ILE A 1 24.40 10.58 -20.58
CA ILE A 1 23.57 11.79 -20.59
C ILE A 1 22.92 11.91 -19.22
N PRO A 2 23.57 12.60 -18.24
CA PRO A 2 23.12 12.63 -16.83
C PRO A 2 21.71 13.17 -16.63
N ASN A 3 21.31 14.20 -17.38
CA ASN A 3 20.00 14.86 -17.25
C ASN A 3 18.81 13.95 -17.59
N LEU A 4 18.99 12.98 -18.50
CA LEU A 4 17.92 12.08 -18.88
C LEU A 4 17.59 11.08 -17.77
N LEU A 5 18.61 10.58 -17.07
CA LEU A 5 18.41 9.70 -15.92
C LEU A 5 17.68 10.43 -14.78
N ALA A 6 18.14 11.64 -14.42
CA ALA A 6 17.51 12.43 -13.37
C ALA A 6 16.04 12.75 -13.70
N ALA A 7 15.74 13.12 -14.96
CA ALA A 7 14.38 13.35 -15.42
C ALA A 7 13.50 12.09 -15.31
N ARG A 8 14.04 10.92 -15.66
CA ARG A 8 13.34 9.63 -15.53
C ARG A 8 13.05 9.28 -14.07
N LEU A 9 14.02 9.44 -13.17
CA LEU A 9 13.85 9.20 -11.73
C LEU A 9 12.72 10.08 -11.19
N SER A 10 12.77 11.38 -11.48
CA SER A 10 11.74 12.35 -11.03
C SER A 10 10.35 12.02 -11.59
N ALA A 11 10.25 11.65 -12.86
CA ALA A 11 9.00 11.27 -13.49
C ALA A 11 8.39 10.01 -12.84
N ASN A 12 9.20 8.98 -12.59
CA ASN A 12 8.77 7.75 -11.93
C ASN A 12 8.30 8.01 -10.49
N GLU A 13 9.03 8.82 -9.72
CA GLU A 13 8.66 9.20 -8.35
C GLU A 13 7.33 9.97 -8.33
N THR A 14 7.16 10.92 -9.25
CA THR A 14 5.89 11.65 -9.40
C THR A 14 4.73 10.71 -9.74
N ALA A 15 4.96 9.75 -10.64
CA ALA A 15 3.95 8.76 -11.01
C ALA A 15 3.62 7.82 -9.83
N ALA A 16 4.60 7.47 -8.99
CA ALA A 16 4.38 6.66 -7.79
C ALA A 16 3.51 7.41 -6.77
N ILE A 17 3.79 8.69 -6.51
CA ILE A 17 2.99 9.54 -5.62
C ILE A 17 1.54 9.66 -6.14
N ALA A 18 1.37 9.92 -7.44
CA ALA A 18 0.04 10.00 -8.06
C ALA A 18 -0.72 8.68 -7.95
N THR A 19 -0.02 7.55 -8.10
CA THR A 19 -0.60 6.21 -7.95
C THR A 19 -1.06 5.98 -6.51
N LEU A 20 -0.26 6.34 -5.50
CA LEU A 20 -0.66 6.23 -4.09
C LEU A 20 -1.89 7.10 -3.78
N ARG A 21 -1.96 8.32 -4.30
CA ARG A 21 -3.15 9.19 -4.16
C ARG A 21 -4.40 8.56 -4.80
N ASN A 22 -4.24 7.89 -5.93
CA ASN A 22 -5.34 7.14 -6.55
C ASN A 22 -5.78 5.94 -5.69
N ILE A 23 -4.83 5.22 -5.08
CA ILE A 23 -5.13 4.14 -4.13
C ILE A 23 -5.91 4.68 -2.93
N ILE A 24 -5.52 5.82 -2.35
CA ILE A 24 -6.26 6.48 -1.25
C ILE A 24 -7.72 6.71 -1.65
N SER A 25 -7.96 7.31 -2.81
CA SER A 25 -9.30 7.58 -3.31
C SER A 25 -10.10 6.29 -3.56
N SER A 26 -9.46 5.28 -4.12
CA SER A 26 -10.09 3.97 -4.38
C SER A 26 -10.48 3.25 -3.08
N GLN A 27 -9.62 3.31 -2.06
CA GLN A 27 -9.90 2.76 -0.74
C GLN A 27 -11.12 3.43 -0.08
N ALA A 28 -11.18 4.76 -0.13
CA ALA A 28 -12.32 5.50 0.42
C ALA A 28 -13.64 5.13 -0.29
N GLN A 29 -13.62 5.02 -1.61
CA GLN A 29 -14.81 4.62 -2.38
C GLN A 29 -15.24 3.19 -2.07
N PHE A 30 -14.29 2.27 -1.95
CA PHE A 30 -14.55 0.86 -1.65
C PHE A 30 -15.15 0.69 -0.26
N GLN A 31 -14.53 1.28 0.75
CA GLN A 31 -14.95 1.24 2.15
C GLN A 31 -16.34 1.89 2.34
N GLN A 32 -16.55 3.11 1.81
CA GLN A 32 -17.84 3.80 1.89
C GLN A 32 -18.98 3.07 1.17
N GLY A 33 -18.64 2.30 0.13
CA GLY A 33 -19.60 1.48 -0.60
C GLY A 33 -19.95 0.16 0.10
N ALA A 34 -19.36 -0.14 1.26
CA ALA A 34 -19.51 -1.39 2.01
C ALA A 34 -19.46 -2.63 1.10
N LYS A 35 -18.42 -2.68 0.22
CA LYS A 35 -18.29 -3.75 -0.77
C LYS A 35 -17.80 -5.04 -0.11
N ALA A 36 -16.94 -4.92 0.90
CA ALA A 36 -16.57 -5.99 1.81
C ALA A 36 -17.09 -5.62 3.21
N ASP A 37 -17.74 -6.55 3.87
CA ASP A 37 -18.31 -6.48 5.23
C ASP A 37 -18.35 -7.94 5.69
N THR A 38 -17.23 -8.41 6.26
CA THR A 38 -17.03 -9.86 6.50
C THR A 38 -17.69 -10.35 7.78
N ASP A 39 -17.99 -9.46 8.72
CA ASP A 39 -18.73 -9.76 9.96
C ASP A 39 -20.21 -9.36 9.93
N ASN A 40 -20.64 -8.70 8.85
CA ASN A 40 -22.01 -8.28 8.58
C ASN A 40 -22.56 -7.31 9.63
N ASP A 41 -21.72 -6.40 10.12
CA ASP A 41 -22.13 -5.35 11.06
C ASP A 41 -22.67 -4.08 10.37
N GLY A 42 -22.52 -4.00 9.03
CA GLY A 42 -22.96 -2.88 8.19
C GLY A 42 -21.89 -1.83 7.95
N THR A 43 -20.68 -2.00 8.49
CA THR A 43 -19.53 -1.12 8.25
C THR A 43 -18.67 -1.67 7.10
N GLY A 44 -18.32 -0.82 6.16
CA GLY A 44 -17.48 -1.26 5.04
C GLY A 44 -16.01 -1.38 5.43
N GLU A 45 -15.35 -2.35 4.86
CA GLU A 45 -13.94 -2.65 5.05
C GLU A 45 -13.07 -2.10 3.91
N TYR A 46 -11.80 -1.78 4.17
CA TYR A 46 -10.81 -1.46 3.13
C TYR A 46 -10.41 -2.72 2.35
N GLY A 47 -9.98 -2.56 1.10
CA GLY A 47 -9.70 -3.66 0.17
C GLY A 47 -8.24 -3.86 -0.18
N GLY A 48 -7.95 -5.03 -0.77
CA GLY A 48 -6.70 -5.32 -1.46
C GLY A 48 -6.73 -4.91 -2.93
N PHE A 49 -5.60 -4.97 -3.61
CA PHE A 49 -5.51 -4.65 -5.05
C PHE A 49 -6.42 -5.51 -5.91
N VAL A 50 -6.50 -6.82 -5.61
CA VAL A 50 -7.35 -7.75 -6.36
C VAL A 50 -8.82 -7.35 -6.26
N GLU A 51 -9.28 -7.00 -5.05
CA GLU A 51 -10.66 -6.55 -4.79
C GLU A 51 -10.95 -5.21 -5.47
N LEU A 52 -10.11 -4.20 -5.22
CA LEU A 52 -10.27 -2.82 -5.73
C LEU A 52 -10.27 -2.75 -7.26
N SER A 53 -9.46 -3.58 -7.92
CA SER A 53 -9.29 -3.58 -9.38
C SER A 53 -10.26 -4.50 -10.12
N GLY A 54 -11.11 -5.23 -9.40
CA GLY A 54 -12.00 -6.22 -10.00
C GLY A 54 -11.25 -7.42 -10.59
N GLY A 55 -10.11 -7.80 -10.00
CA GLY A 55 -9.32 -8.97 -10.39
C GLY A 55 -9.86 -10.28 -9.82
N GLY A 56 -10.63 -10.22 -8.76
CA GLY A 56 -11.29 -11.33 -8.10
C GLY A 56 -12.29 -10.83 -7.06
N ALA A 57 -13.11 -11.73 -6.53
CA ALA A 57 -14.09 -11.39 -5.50
C ALA A 57 -13.44 -11.10 -4.14
N GLY A 58 -12.31 -11.77 -3.84
CA GLY A 58 -11.68 -11.64 -2.53
C GLY A 58 -12.64 -12.00 -1.41
N ARG A 59 -12.88 -11.04 -0.51
CA ARG A 59 -13.82 -11.15 0.62
C ARG A 59 -15.27 -10.78 0.25
N MET A 60 -15.51 -10.31 -0.97
CA MET A 60 -16.83 -9.94 -1.46
C MET A 60 -17.60 -11.17 -1.98
N ALA A 61 -18.94 -11.05 -2.07
CA ALA A 61 -19.79 -12.07 -2.68
C ALA A 61 -19.56 -12.22 -4.20
N ALA A 62 -19.13 -11.15 -4.88
CA ALA A 62 -18.86 -11.12 -6.32
C ALA A 62 -17.77 -10.10 -6.64
N THR A 63 -17.10 -10.30 -7.78
CA THR A 63 -16.09 -9.37 -8.31
C THR A 63 -16.66 -7.97 -8.50
N LEU A 64 -15.94 -6.95 -8.08
CA LEU A 64 -16.34 -5.55 -8.17
C LEU A 64 -16.44 -5.09 -9.62
N ASN A 65 -17.61 -4.61 -10.02
CA ASN A 65 -17.88 -4.07 -11.36
C ASN A 65 -18.86 -2.88 -11.30
N PRO A 66 -18.48 -1.66 -11.72
CA PRO A 66 -17.13 -1.30 -12.20
C PRO A 66 -16.09 -1.28 -11.08
N PRO A 67 -14.80 -1.54 -11.39
CA PRO A 67 -13.73 -1.45 -10.41
C PRO A 67 -13.44 -0.01 -10.00
N VAL A 68 -12.95 0.19 -8.78
CA VAL A 68 -12.53 1.52 -8.27
C VAL A 68 -11.06 1.82 -8.50
N LEU A 69 -10.26 0.80 -8.83
CA LEU A 69 -8.84 0.92 -9.14
C LEU A 69 -8.57 0.36 -10.55
N SER A 70 -7.54 0.88 -11.20
CA SER A 70 -7.13 0.44 -12.54
C SER A 70 -6.91 -1.07 -12.63
N GLY A 71 -7.31 -1.68 -13.74
CA GLY A 71 -7.06 -3.09 -14.05
C GLY A 71 -5.56 -3.49 -14.09
N ALA A 72 -4.65 -2.53 -14.12
CA ALA A 72 -3.21 -2.79 -13.97
C ALA A 72 -2.83 -3.40 -12.60
N PHE A 73 -3.73 -3.33 -11.61
CA PHE A 73 -3.55 -3.89 -10.26
C PHE A 73 -4.23 -5.26 -10.06
N ARG A 74 -4.77 -5.87 -11.13
CA ARG A 74 -5.48 -7.17 -11.06
C ARG A 74 -4.59 -8.36 -10.78
N VAL A 75 -3.33 -8.29 -11.20
CA VAL A 75 -2.40 -9.42 -11.15
C VAL A 75 -1.20 -9.03 -10.30
N LEU A 76 -1.04 -9.71 -9.17
CA LEU A 76 0.08 -9.56 -8.27
C LEU A 76 1.15 -10.62 -8.58
N ASN A 77 2.42 -10.29 -8.32
CA ASN A 77 3.49 -11.28 -8.33
C ASN A 77 3.40 -12.20 -7.09
N ALA A 78 4.30 -13.18 -7.00
CA ALA A 78 4.33 -14.13 -5.88
C ALA A 78 4.57 -13.46 -4.50
N ALA A 79 5.14 -12.26 -4.47
CA ALA A 79 5.34 -11.47 -3.26
C ALA A 79 4.14 -10.56 -2.89
N GLY A 80 3.05 -10.61 -3.68
CA GLY A 80 1.89 -9.75 -3.47
C GLY A 80 2.09 -8.30 -3.93
N GLU A 81 2.94 -8.08 -4.92
CA GLU A 81 3.34 -6.76 -5.41
C GLU A 81 2.85 -6.51 -6.84
N VAL A 82 2.56 -5.25 -7.15
CA VAL A 82 2.29 -4.77 -8.51
C VAL A 82 3.41 -3.83 -8.93
N SER A 83 3.95 -4.03 -10.13
CA SER A 83 4.96 -3.14 -10.73
C SER A 83 4.29 -2.14 -11.68
N ARG A 84 4.57 -0.84 -11.49
CA ARG A 84 4.08 0.23 -12.36
C ARG A 84 5.05 1.42 -12.36
N SER A 85 5.34 1.96 -13.54
CA SER A 85 6.16 3.17 -13.71
C SER A 85 7.49 3.12 -12.95
N GLY A 86 8.18 1.97 -12.97
CA GLY A 86 9.46 1.78 -12.30
C GLY A 86 9.40 1.61 -10.78
N TYR A 87 8.19 1.42 -10.22
CA TYR A 87 7.95 1.21 -8.80
C TYR A 87 7.18 -0.09 -8.55
N PHE A 88 7.48 -0.77 -7.45
CA PHE A 88 6.62 -1.78 -6.85
C PHE A 88 5.66 -1.13 -5.87
N PHE A 89 4.45 -1.66 -5.81
CA PHE A 89 3.40 -1.27 -4.85
C PHE A 89 2.96 -2.51 -4.09
N ARG A 90 2.75 -2.35 -2.79
CA ARG A 90 2.19 -3.39 -1.93
C ARG A 90 1.21 -2.78 -0.93
N ILE A 91 0.10 -3.47 -0.73
CA ILE A 91 -0.92 -3.11 0.27
C ILE A 91 -0.80 -4.03 1.48
N PHE A 92 -1.11 -3.48 2.65
CA PHE A 92 -1.21 -4.22 3.91
C PHE A 92 -2.54 -3.89 4.57
N LEU A 93 -3.26 -4.93 4.98
CA LEU A 93 -4.45 -4.83 5.81
C LEU A 93 -4.17 -5.40 7.20
N PRO A 94 -4.87 -4.94 8.25
CA PRO A 94 -4.63 -5.41 9.60
C PRO A 94 -5.16 -6.83 9.80
N GLY A 95 -4.30 -7.71 10.23
CA GLY A 95 -4.64 -9.04 10.73
C GLY A 95 -4.84 -9.02 12.25
N ALA A 96 -4.65 -10.17 12.88
CA ALA A 96 -4.76 -10.32 14.32
C ALA A 96 -3.86 -9.30 15.07
N ALA A 97 -4.38 -8.68 16.12
CA ALA A 97 -3.70 -7.68 16.95
C ALA A 97 -3.15 -6.46 16.19
N GLY A 98 -3.66 -6.19 14.97
CA GLY A 98 -3.23 -5.06 14.14
C GLY A 98 -1.91 -5.26 13.39
N VAL A 99 -1.39 -6.48 13.33
CA VAL A 99 -0.22 -6.81 12.52
C VAL A 99 -0.57 -6.65 11.04
N GLY A 100 0.28 -5.97 10.28
CA GLY A 100 0.04 -5.78 8.85
C GLY A 100 0.26 -7.06 8.06
N VAL A 101 -0.78 -7.52 7.39
CA VAL A 101 -0.75 -8.67 6.48
C VAL A 101 -0.65 -8.17 5.04
N GLY A 102 0.41 -8.52 4.33
CA GLY A 102 0.56 -8.21 2.90
C GLY A 102 -0.41 -9.01 2.06
N GLU A 103 -0.91 -8.40 0.99
CA GLU A 103 -1.85 -9.06 0.09
C GLU A 103 -1.20 -10.31 -0.55
N PRO A 104 -1.80 -11.50 -0.41
CA PRO A 104 -1.35 -12.68 -1.15
C PRO A 104 -1.60 -12.53 -2.65
N GLN A 105 -0.87 -13.25 -3.49
CA GLN A 105 -1.05 -13.23 -4.94
C GLN A 105 -2.50 -13.46 -5.39
N ALA A 106 -3.23 -14.31 -4.68
CA ALA A 106 -4.63 -14.63 -4.96
C ALA A 106 -5.64 -13.61 -4.36
N GLY A 107 -5.16 -12.57 -3.67
CA GLY A 107 -5.99 -11.65 -2.90
C GLY A 107 -6.23 -12.10 -1.46
N TYR A 108 -6.86 -11.24 -0.68
CA TYR A 108 -7.19 -11.52 0.72
C TYR A 108 -8.36 -12.49 0.87
N THR A 109 -8.35 -13.22 1.98
CA THR A 109 -9.49 -13.97 2.49
C THR A 109 -9.88 -13.44 3.87
N ALA A 110 -11.14 -13.64 4.30
CA ALA A 110 -11.63 -13.19 5.61
C ALA A 110 -10.77 -13.73 6.78
N ALA A 111 -10.25 -14.96 6.65
CA ALA A 111 -9.44 -15.58 7.71
C ALA A 111 -8.09 -14.89 7.98
N LEU A 112 -7.59 -14.07 7.04
CA LEU A 112 -6.31 -13.37 7.17
C LEU A 112 -6.44 -12.01 7.88
N ILE A 113 -7.63 -11.44 7.91
CA ILE A 113 -7.88 -10.05 8.25
C ILE A 113 -8.74 -9.96 9.50
N ASN A 114 -8.49 -8.94 10.32
CA ASN A 114 -9.38 -8.59 11.42
C ASN A 114 -10.46 -7.63 10.89
N SER A 115 -11.73 -8.05 10.90
CA SER A 115 -12.87 -7.30 10.35
C SER A 115 -13.00 -5.90 10.96
N ASP A 116 -12.98 -5.78 12.29
CA ASP A 116 -13.14 -4.48 12.97
C ASP A 116 -12.00 -3.51 12.66
N LEU A 117 -10.75 -4.01 12.61
CA LEU A 117 -9.60 -3.16 12.36
C LEU A 117 -9.49 -2.70 10.90
N VAL A 118 -9.90 -3.54 9.95
CA VAL A 118 -9.83 -3.20 8.52
C VAL A 118 -10.88 -2.20 8.06
N GLU A 119 -11.88 -1.92 8.86
CA GLU A 119 -12.83 -0.82 8.65
C GLU A 119 -12.18 0.56 8.75
N THR A 120 -11.14 0.66 9.58
CA THR A 120 -10.50 1.93 9.93
C THR A 120 -9.02 2.01 9.54
N THR A 121 -8.39 0.90 9.13
CA THR A 121 -6.94 0.81 8.97
C THR A 121 -6.54 0.06 7.70
N TRP A 122 -5.61 0.65 6.98
CA TRP A 122 -4.84 0.04 5.89
C TRP A 122 -3.55 0.83 5.68
N CYS A 123 -2.57 0.27 5.00
CA CYS A 123 -1.45 1.05 4.48
C CYS A 123 -0.91 0.49 3.17
N SER A 124 -0.15 1.31 2.47
CA SER A 124 0.51 0.93 1.22
C SER A 124 1.89 1.57 1.12
N TYR A 125 2.82 0.82 0.55
CA TYR A 125 4.16 1.30 0.22
C TYR A 125 4.37 1.26 -1.28
N ALA A 126 5.24 2.16 -1.76
CA ALA A 126 5.78 2.16 -3.12
C ALA A 126 7.30 2.33 -3.04
N TRP A 127 8.07 1.42 -3.67
CA TRP A 127 9.54 1.47 -3.67
C TRP A 127 10.10 1.17 -5.06
N PRO A 128 11.34 1.62 -5.37
CA PRO A 128 11.92 1.46 -6.71
C PRO A 128 12.07 -0.01 -7.12
N VAL A 129 11.75 -0.33 -8.36
CA VAL A 129 12.14 -1.60 -8.99
C VAL A 129 13.66 -1.75 -8.98
N ASN A 130 14.38 -0.63 -9.16
CA ASN A 130 15.83 -0.59 -9.11
C ASN A 130 16.28 0.77 -8.55
N TYR A 131 16.75 0.78 -7.30
CA TYR A 131 17.25 1.99 -6.63
C TYR A 131 18.36 2.66 -7.45
N GLY A 132 18.31 3.98 -7.57
CA GLY A 132 19.25 4.77 -8.35
C GLY A 132 19.01 4.75 -9.86
N GLN A 133 18.13 3.89 -10.39
CA GLN A 133 17.81 3.79 -11.82
C GLN A 133 16.34 4.04 -12.15
N SER A 134 15.42 3.59 -11.29
CA SER A 134 13.99 3.83 -11.44
C SER A 134 13.43 4.83 -10.43
N GLY A 135 14.09 5.04 -9.30
CA GLY A 135 13.78 6.00 -8.25
C GLY A 135 14.81 5.91 -7.12
N ASN A 136 14.79 6.90 -6.22
CA ASN A 136 15.61 6.95 -5.02
C ASN A 136 14.75 6.93 -3.75
N ARG A 137 13.53 7.46 -3.83
CA ARG A 137 12.64 7.54 -2.68
C ARG A 137 11.68 6.37 -2.62
N THR A 138 11.39 5.94 -1.41
CA THR A 138 10.31 5.01 -1.07
C THR A 138 9.19 5.79 -0.43
N PHE A 139 7.96 5.49 -0.79
CA PHE A 139 6.76 6.21 -0.37
C PHE A 139 5.85 5.32 0.46
N PHE A 140 5.12 5.94 1.37
CA PHE A 140 4.11 5.33 2.22
C PHE A 140 2.86 6.18 2.27
N THR A 141 1.70 5.53 2.40
CA THR A 141 0.42 6.16 2.70
C THR A 141 -0.49 5.22 3.49
N ASN A 142 -1.48 5.79 4.16
CA ASN A 142 -2.52 5.04 4.87
C ASN A 142 -3.87 5.79 4.80
N GLN A 143 -4.83 5.39 5.62
CA GLN A 143 -6.16 6.00 5.74
C GLN A 143 -6.13 7.49 6.11
N GLY A 144 -5.04 7.99 6.66
CA GLY A 144 -4.87 9.43 6.95
C GLY A 144 -4.75 10.30 5.70
N GLY A 145 -4.45 9.70 4.54
CA GLY A 145 -4.40 10.37 3.24
C GLY A 145 -3.11 11.12 2.93
N ASP A 146 -2.18 11.20 3.87
CA ASP A 146 -0.86 11.80 3.64
C ASP A 146 0.06 10.80 2.91
N VAL A 147 0.93 11.35 2.05
CA VAL A 147 2.04 10.59 1.47
C VAL A 147 3.32 11.04 2.15
N VAL A 148 4.07 10.09 2.70
CA VAL A 148 5.40 10.33 3.27
C VAL A 148 6.46 9.56 2.49
N ALA A 149 7.70 10.03 2.53
CA ALA A 149 8.81 9.45 1.80
C ALA A 149 10.06 9.31 2.67
N THR A 150 10.86 8.31 2.33
CA THR A 150 12.23 8.13 2.85
C THR A 150 13.16 7.71 1.72
N GLU A 151 14.47 7.81 1.94
CA GLU A 151 15.50 7.26 1.05
C GLU A 151 16.19 6.09 1.76
N ASN A 152 16.06 4.90 1.19
CA ASN A 152 16.75 3.72 1.68
C ASN A 152 17.11 2.80 0.51
N SER A 153 18.39 2.68 0.22
CA SER A 153 18.90 1.85 -0.89
C SER A 153 18.61 0.35 -0.73
N ALA A 154 18.25 -0.11 0.48
CA ALA A 154 17.85 -1.48 0.71
C ALA A 154 16.46 -1.80 0.12
N TYR A 155 15.61 -0.78 -0.08
CA TYR A 155 14.31 -0.93 -0.73
C TYR A 155 14.46 -0.87 -2.25
N SER A 156 14.81 -1.99 -2.87
CA SER A 156 15.13 -2.10 -4.29
C SER A 156 14.83 -3.50 -4.80
N GLY A 157 13.86 -3.63 -5.71
CA GLY A 157 13.53 -4.91 -6.33
C GLY A 157 12.35 -5.63 -5.69
N THR A 158 12.08 -6.84 -6.21
CA THR A 158 10.98 -7.68 -5.77
C THR A 158 11.29 -8.32 -4.40
N ALA A 159 10.29 -8.46 -3.55
CA ALA A 159 10.37 -9.03 -2.20
C ALA A 159 11.38 -8.33 -1.24
N THR A 160 11.80 -7.11 -1.58
CA THR A 160 12.74 -6.30 -0.78
C THR A 160 12.16 -4.94 -0.40
N GLY A 161 10.83 -4.82 -0.44
CA GLY A 161 10.11 -3.62 0.01
C GLY A 161 10.09 -3.49 1.53
N PRO A 162 9.58 -2.34 2.03
CA PRO A 162 9.41 -2.10 3.46
C PRO A 162 8.56 -3.18 4.15
N ALA A 163 8.89 -3.49 5.40
CA ALA A 163 7.98 -4.22 6.28
C ALA A 163 6.70 -3.41 6.51
N SER A 164 5.61 -4.07 6.90
CA SER A 164 4.30 -3.40 7.06
C SER A 164 4.34 -2.23 8.02
N ASP A 165 5.17 -2.30 9.05
CA ASP A 165 5.31 -1.31 10.12
C ASP A 165 6.46 -0.32 9.93
N ALA A 166 7.21 -0.39 8.81
CA ALA A 166 8.43 0.39 8.58
C ALA A 166 8.27 1.90 8.82
N ALA A 167 7.18 2.49 8.35
CA ALA A 167 6.88 3.92 8.47
C ALA A 167 6.19 4.32 9.78
N PHE A 168 5.94 3.39 10.69
CA PHE A 168 5.30 3.68 11.99
C PHE A 168 6.34 3.99 13.07
N LYS A 169 5.89 4.61 14.17
CA LYS A 169 6.78 4.91 15.30
C LYS A 169 7.28 3.63 15.96
N PRO A 170 8.52 3.61 16.48
CA PRO A 170 9.06 2.42 17.15
C PRO A 170 8.24 1.86 18.31
N ALA A 171 7.45 2.71 18.98
CA ALA A 171 6.52 2.28 20.02
C ALA A 171 5.37 1.39 19.51
N ASP A 172 5.08 1.46 18.20
CA ASP A 172 4.03 0.72 17.51
C ASP A 172 4.58 -0.44 16.67
N ALA A 173 5.82 -0.85 16.90
CA ALA A 173 6.47 -1.92 16.13
C ALA A 173 5.60 -3.19 16.08
N GLY A 174 5.56 -3.79 14.89
CA GLY A 174 4.74 -4.97 14.58
C GLY A 174 3.28 -4.66 14.23
N LYS A 175 2.85 -3.40 14.24
CA LYS A 175 1.44 -3.01 13.99
C LYS A 175 1.33 -1.93 12.93
N ILE A 176 0.22 -1.93 12.18
CA ILE A 176 -0.15 -0.86 11.25
C ILE A 176 -1.28 0.03 11.76
N THR A 177 -1.75 -0.23 12.98
CA THR A 177 -2.77 0.56 13.68
C THR A 177 -2.19 1.73 14.49
N GLY A 178 -0.87 1.86 14.51
CA GLY A 178 -0.15 2.87 15.27
C GLY A 178 -0.01 4.22 14.58
N SER A 179 0.82 5.07 15.15
CA SER A 179 1.11 6.41 14.63
C SER A 179 2.22 6.38 13.59
N VAL A 180 2.03 7.06 12.47
CA VAL A 180 3.06 7.23 11.43
C VAL A 180 4.21 8.09 11.95
N ALA A 181 5.45 7.73 11.60
CA ALA A 181 6.68 8.40 12.02
C ALA A 181 6.99 9.61 11.11
N ILE A 182 6.13 10.64 11.10
CA ILE A 182 6.32 11.83 10.27
C ILE A 182 7.35 12.75 10.92
N GLY A 183 8.46 13.04 10.21
CA GLY A 183 9.55 13.89 10.68
C GLY A 183 10.43 13.25 11.75
N VAL A 184 10.19 12.00 12.10
CA VAL A 184 10.95 11.22 13.09
C VAL A 184 11.34 9.87 12.51
N VAL A 185 12.17 9.13 13.24
CA VAL A 185 12.63 7.80 12.82
C VAL A 185 11.51 6.77 12.97
N GLY A 186 11.28 5.98 11.92
CA GLY A 186 10.36 4.85 11.91
C GLY A 186 10.96 3.57 12.48
N VAL A 187 10.14 2.51 12.49
CA VAL A 187 10.56 1.16 12.92
C VAL A 187 11.77 0.66 12.10
N ASP A 188 11.83 1.02 10.81
CA ASP A 188 12.92 0.67 9.91
C ASP A 188 14.24 1.44 10.15
N GLY A 189 14.27 2.34 11.12
CA GLY A 189 15.43 3.20 11.39
C GLY A 189 15.57 4.40 10.42
N GLN A 190 14.65 4.60 9.49
CA GLN A 190 14.67 5.71 8.53
C GLN A 190 13.76 6.85 8.98
N THR A 191 14.12 8.08 8.59
CA THR A 191 13.24 9.24 8.81
C THR A 191 12.28 9.39 7.64
N TRP A 192 10.99 9.34 7.94
CA TRP A 192 9.92 9.53 6.96
C TRP A 192 9.45 10.99 6.96
N LYS A 193 9.42 11.63 5.79
CA LYS A 193 9.08 13.05 5.63
C LYS A 193 7.86 13.20 4.74
N GLN A 194 6.99 14.14 5.08
CA GLN A 194 5.81 14.45 4.26
C GLN A 194 6.20 14.91 2.86
N VAL A 195 5.50 14.44 1.86
CA VAL A 195 5.64 14.86 0.45
C VAL A 195 4.59 15.92 0.15
N ASN A 196 5.05 17.10 -0.26
CA ASN A 196 4.21 18.23 -0.65
C ASN A 196 3.72 18.11 -2.10
#